data_7b6dbeb6c5ea249b5d259e18289ac739
#
_entry.id   7b6dbeb6c5ea249b5d259e18289ac739
#
_cell.length_a   1.000
_cell.length_b   1.000
_cell.length_c   1.000
_cell.angle_alpha   90.00
_cell.angle_beta   90.00
_cell.angle_gamma   90.00
#
_symmetry.space_group_name_H-M   'P 1'
#
loop_
_entity.id
_entity.type
_entity.pdbx_description
1 polymer ?
#
loop_
_entity_poly.entity_id
_entity_poly.type
_entity_poly.pdbx_seq_one_letter_code
_entity_poly.pdbx_strand_id
1 'polypeptide(L)'
;MNWLESLLWDPSSVAHIVCLYAFVISVGVLLGKIKIFGVSLGVTFVLFAGILMGHFGFTGETHILHFIREFGLILFVFCIGLQVGPSFFSSFKKGGMRLNMLAVGIVLLNIAVALGIYFIDGGIDLPMIVGILYGAVTNTPGLGAAQEALNQINYTGDPIALGYACAYPLGVVGIIGSIIAIRYICRVNLKKEEQELNTLEADVKHQPHMLHLEVRNESISGKTLLQIKDFLGRPFVCSRIRHEGHVSIPNHETVFHVGDQLFIVCSEEDAEAVTAFIGKEIHVDWEKQDTPMVSRRILVTKSEINGKKLGSLHFRSMYGVNVTRINRSGMDLFADPNLILQVGDRVMVVGQQDAVERVAGVLGNQLKRLDTPNIVTIFVGIFLGILLGSLPIAFPGMPTPVKLGLAGGPLVVAILIGRFGHKLHLVTYTTMSANLMLREIGIVLFLASVGIEAGEHFVQTVVEGSGLLYVGYGFLITVIPLLIIGMIARFYCKVNYFTLMGLIAGSNTDPPALAYANQTSGNDAPAVGYSTVYPLTMFLRILAGQMILLTMM
;
A
#
# COMPACT_ATOMS: atom_id res chain seq x y z
N MET A 1 6.53 -18.63 -46.56
CA MET A 1 6.86 -18.82 -45.14
C MET A 1 5.94 -19.85 -44.54
N ASN A 2 6.50 -20.89 -43.90
CA ASN A 2 5.66 -21.81 -43.14
C ASN A 2 4.99 -21.03 -41.99
N TRP A 3 3.73 -21.37 -41.65
CA TRP A 3 2.98 -20.68 -40.55
C TRP A 3 3.79 -20.62 -39.26
N LEU A 4 4.63 -21.63 -39.02
CA LEU A 4 5.49 -21.72 -37.81
C LEU A 4 6.65 -20.69 -37.89
N GLU A 5 7.21 -20.45 -39.06
CA GLU A 5 8.26 -19.43 -39.28
C GLU A 5 7.69 -18.01 -39.02
N SER A 6 6.51 -17.74 -39.53
CA SER A 6 5.84 -16.45 -39.30
C SER A 6 5.51 -16.25 -37.80
N LEU A 7 5.10 -17.31 -37.15
CA LEU A 7 4.78 -17.25 -35.70
C LEU A 7 6.04 -17.04 -34.85
N LEU A 8 7.19 -17.61 -35.22
CA LEU A 8 8.40 -17.58 -34.38
C LEU A 8 9.38 -16.43 -34.74
N TRP A 9 9.38 -15.95 -35.99
CA TRP A 9 10.44 -15.06 -36.47
C TRP A 9 9.96 -13.82 -37.22
N ASP A 10 8.65 -13.60 -37.42
CA ASP A 10 8.16 -12.44 -38.15
C ASP A 10 7.84 -11.28 -37.15
N PRO A 11 8.73 -10.27 -37.03
CA PRO A 11 8.54 -9.17 -36.06
C PRO A 11 7.29 -8.32 -36.35
N SER A 12 6.79 -8.34 -37.59
CA SER A 12 5.58 -7.58 -37.98
C SER A 12 4.28 -8.30 -37.61
N SER A 13 4.35 -9.60 -37.30
CA SER A 13 3.19 -10.40 -36.92
C SER A 13 2.74 -10.14 -35.50
N VAL A 14 1.50 -9.68 -35.34
CA VAL A 14 0.88 -9.52 -34.00
C VAL A 14 0.87 -10.86 -33.22
N ALA A 15 0.66 -11.99 -33.93
CA ALA A 15 0.67 -13.31 -33.31
C ALA A 15 2.05 -13.65 -32.73
N HIS A 16 3.13 -13.33 -33.45
CA HIS A 16 4.51 -13.45 -32.98
C HIS A 16 4.73 -12.65 -31.70
N ILE A 17 4.36 -11.37 -31.71
CA ILE A 17 4.56 -10.47 -30.57
C ILE A 17 3.79 -10.98 -29.34
N VAL A 18 2.52 -11.39 -29.50
CA VAL A 18 1.72 -11.94 -28.40
C VAL A 18 2.35 -13.22 -27.84
N CYS A 19 2.83 -14.12 -28.71
CA CYS A 19 3.52 -15.35 -28.26
C CYS A 19 4.83 -15.02 -27.53
N LEU A 20 5.62 -14.09 -28.02
CA LEU A 20 6.85 -13.63 -27.38
C LEU A 20 6.59 -13.08 -25.97
N TYR A 21 5.60 -12.17 -25.83
CA TYR A 21 5.21 -11.64 -24.52
C TYR A 21 4.69 -12.73 -23.58
N ALA A 22 3.81 -13.62 -24.08
CA ALA A 22 3.29 -14.73 -23.27
C ALA A 22 4.41 -15.63 -22.76
N PHE A 23 5.41 -15.93 -23.59
CA PHE A 23 6.58 -16.72 -23.23
C PHE A 23 7.44 -15.98 -22.19
N VAL A 24 7.87 -14.75 -22.48
CA VAL A 24 8.74 -13.93 -21.62
C VAL A 24 8.10 -13.74 -20.23
N ILE A 25 6.82 -13.39 -20.20
CA ILE A 25 6.09 -13.19 -18.93
C ILE A 25 5.96 -14.50 -18.16
N SER A 26 5.59 -15.60 -18.82
CA SER A 26 5.43 -16.90 -18.17
C SER A 26 6.73 -17.39 -17.57
N VAL A 27 7.81 -17.36 -18.35
CA VAL A 27 9.15 -17.77 -17.89
C VAL A 27 9.63 -16.84 -16.77
N GLY A 28 9.51 -15.54 -16.94
CA GLY A 28 9.94 -14.54 -15.96
C GLY A 28 9.20 -14.69 -14.62
N VAL A 29 7.87 -14.86 -14.65
CA VAL A 29 7.08 -15.07 -13.42
C VAL A 29 7.41 -16.40 -12.75
N LEU A 30 7.64 -17.49 -13.51
CA LEU A 30 8.06 -18.77 -12.96
C LEU A 30 9.43 -18.69 -12.30
N LEU A 31 10.41 -18.08 -12.94
CA LEU A 31 11.75 -17.86 -12.40
C LEU A 31 11.69 -16.92 -11.16
N GLY A 32 10.81 -15.92 -11.20
CA GLY A 32 10.59 -15.00 -10.09
C GLY A 32 10.10 -15.67 -8.80
N LYS A 33 9.54 -16.89 -8.86
CA LYS A 33 9.15 -17.67 -7.68
C LYS A 33 10.32 -18.38 -6.99
N ILE A 34 11.46 -18.50 -7.69
CA ILE A 34 12.66 -19.12 -7.13
C ILE A 34 13.19 -18.24 -6.01
N LYS A 35 13.38 -18.84 -4.83
CA LYS A 35 13.96 -18.15 -3.67
C LYS A 35 15.45 -18.44 -3.59
N ILE A 36 16.26 -17.39 -3.68
CA ILE A 36 17.71 -17.46 -3.47
C ILE A 36 17.98 -16.89 -2.07
N PHE A 37 18.55 -17.72 -1.17
CA PHE A 37 18.74 -17.35 0.24
C PHE A 37 17.46 -16.87 0.97
N GLY A 38 16.30 -17.40 0.57
CA GLY A 38 15.01 -17.03 1.15
C GLY A 38 14.34 -15.78 0.54
N VAL A 39 15.03 -15.09 -0.38
CA VAL A 39 14.55 -13.89 -1.08
C VAL A 39 14.16 -14.25 -2.51
N SER A 40 12.99 -13.78 -2.97
CA SER A 40 12.57 -13.91 -4.36
C SER A 40 12.61 -12.55 -5.04
N LEU A 41 13.12 -12.47 -6.26
CA LEU A 41 13.14 -11.23 -7.06
C LEU A 41 11.78 -10.94 -7.72
N GLY A 42 10.81 -11.83 -7.56
CA GLY A 42 9.42 -11.65 -8.00
C GLY A 42 9.29 -11.39 -9.49
N VAL A 43 8.34 -10.53 -9.84
CA VAL A 43 8.01 -10.21 -11.25
C VAL A 43 9.14 -9.52 -12.02
N THR A 44 10.20 -9.05 -11.35
CA THR A 44 11.34 -8.41 -12.01
C THR A 44 12.13 -9.38 -12.89
N PHE A 45 12.02 -10.70 -12.64
CA PHE A 45 12.60 -11.69 -13.55
C PHE A 45 12.03 -11.63 -14.97
N VAL A 46 10.87 -11.03 -15.17
CA VAL A 46 10.31 -10.78 -16.52
C VAL A 46 11.25 -9.88 -17.35
N LEU A 47 11.89 -8.89 -16.71
CA LEU A 47 12.90 -8.06 -17.37
C LEU A 47 14.07 -8.92 -17.87
N PHE A 48 14.61 -9.79 -17.02
CA PHE A 48 15.74 -10.64 -17.38
C PHE A 48 15.38 -11.67 -18.45
N ALA A 49 14.17 -12.23 -18.39
CA ALA A 49 13.66 -13.13 -19.45
C ALA A 49 13.51 -12.35 -20.78
N GLY A 50 13.05 -11.09 -20.74
CA GLY A 50 12.99 -10.20 -21.89
C GLY A 50 14.37 -9.90 -22.46
N ILE A 51 15.35 -9.53 -21.63
CA ILE A 51 16.74 -9.31 -22.02
C ILE A 51 17.32 -10.54 -22.74
N LEU A 52 17.08 -11.74 -22.19
CA LEU A 52 17.56 -12.97 -22.80
C LEU A 52 16.96 -13.19 -24.19
N MET A 53 15.66 -12.99 -24.35
CA MET A 53 14.99 -13.16 -25.64
C MET A 53 15.42 -12.10 -26.65
N GLY A 54 15.53 -10.82 -26.23
CA GLY A 54 16.05 -9.74 -27.07
C GLY A 54 17.48 -9.99 -27.53
N HIS A 55 18.35 -10.53 -26.66
CA HIS A 55 19.71 -10.91 -27.00
C HIS A 55 19.77 -12.00 -28.08
N PHE A 56 18.83 -12.96 -28.08
CA PHE A 56 18.71 -13.98 -29.12
C PHE A 56 18.03 -13.47 -30.42
N GLY A 57 17.75 -12.17 -30.51
CA GLY A 57 17.16 -11.56 -31.70
C GLY A 57 15.64 -11.68 -31.79
N PHE A 58 14.96 -12.18 -30.74
CA PHE A 58 13.50 -12.15 -30.68
C PHE A 58 13.02 -10.75 -30.33
N THR A 59 12.41 -10.08 -31.29
CA THR A 59 11.91 -8.72 -31.14
C THR A 59 10.57 -8.56 -31.84
N GLY A 60 9.96 -7.40 -31.76
CA GLY A 60 8.71 -7.09 -32.44
C GLY A 60 8.76 -5.69 -33.08
N GLU A 61 7.72 -5.34 -33.82
CA GLU A 61 7.60 -4.00 -34.41
C GLU A 61 7.69 -2.92 -33.29
N THR A 62 8.60 -1.97 -33.48
CA THR A 62 8.95 -0.95 -32.48
C THR A 62 7.74 -0.18 -31.99
N HIS A 63 6.79 0.19 -32.87
CA HIS A 63 5.58 0.92 -32.46
C HIS A 63 4.66 0.09 -31.55
N ILE A 64 4.57 -1.23 -31.78
CA ILE A 64 3.76 -2.12 -30.96
C ILE A 64 4.43 -2.33 -29.60
N LEU A 65 5.75 -2.55 -29.56
CA LEU A 65 6.50 -2.67 -28.30
C LEU A 65 6.37 -1.39 -27.46
N HIS A 66 6.52 -0.22 -28.07
CA HIS A 66 6.32 1.08 -27.43
C HIS A 66 4.91 1.23 -26.86
N PHE A 67 3.87 0.91 -27.64
CA PHE A 67 2.49 0.99 -27.17
C PHE A 67 2.25 0.08 -25.96
N ILE A 68 2.71 -1.17 -26.00
CA ILE A 68 2.54 -2.12 -24.88
C ILE A 68 3.30 -1.64 -23.65
N ARG A 69 4.52 -1.11 -23.81
CA ARG A 69 5.34 -0.53 -22.74
C ARG A 69 4.62 0.62 -22.05
N GLU A 70 4.19 1.62 -22.81
CA GLU A 70 3.55 2.82 -22.28
C GLU A 70 2.18 2.49 -21.63
N PHE A 71 1.38 1.65 -22.27
CA PHE A 71 0.10 1.22 -21.72
C PHE A 71 0.28 0.41 -20.42
N GLY A 72 1.26 -0.49 -20.40
CA GLY A 72 1.64 -1.26 -19.20
C GLY A 72 2.07 -0.34 -18.06
N LEU A 73 2.91 0.67 -18.34
CA LEU A 73 3.36 1.66 -17.38
C LEU A 73 2.20 2.47 -16.79
N ILE A 74 1.32 3.01 -17.64
CA ILE A 74 0.15 3.79 -17.23
C ILE A 74 -0.74 2.98 -16.30
N LEU A 75 -1.08 1.75 -16.71
CA LEU A 75 -1.94 0.86 -15.93
C LEU A 75 -1.33 0.53 -14.58
N PHE A 76 -0.04 0.18 -14.56
CA PHE A 76 0.72 -0.13 -13.36
C PHE A 76 0.75 1.03 -12.37
N VAL A 77 1.14 2.21 -12.83
CA VAL A 77 1.30 3.39 -11.98
C VAL A 77 -0.06 3.91 -11.48
N PHE A 78 -1.10 3.85 -12.33
CA PHE A 78 -2.45 4.23 -11.94
C PHE A 78 -3.00 3.34 -10.81
N CYS A 79 -2.82 2.01 -10.94
CA CYS A 79 -3.25 1.06 -9.89
C CYS A 79 -2.51 1.28 -8.57
N ILE A 80 -1.21 1.61 -8.62
CA ILE A 80 -0.45 2.01 -7.42
C ILE A 80 -1.05 3.27 -6.81
N GLY A 81 -1.32 4.31 -7.61
CA GLY A 81 -1.90 5.56 -7.13
C GLY A 81 -3.24 5.37 -6.44
N LEU A 82 -4.13 4.52 -6.98
CA LEU A 82 -5.40 4.16 -6.35
C LEU A 82 -5.20 3.46 -5.00
N GLN A 83 -4.25 2.53 -4.91
CA GLN A 83 -3.94 1.78 -3.68
C GLN A 83 -3.40 2.71 -2.59
N VAL A 84 -2.54 3.64 -2.96
CA VAL A 84 -1.81 4.54 -2.06
C VAL A 84 -2.65 5.76 -1.65
N GLY A 85 -3.57 6.22 -2.52
CA GLY A 85 -4.33 7.45 -2.35
C GLY A 85 -5.01 7.65 -0.98
N PRO A 86 -5.72 6.65 -0.43
CA PRO A 86 -6.36 6.78 0.88
C PRO A 86 -5.38 7.05 2.03
N SER A 87 -4.18 6.45 2.00
CA SER A 87 -3.16 6.57 3.05
C SER A 87 -2.20 7.73 2.85
N PHE A 88 -2.06 8.26 1.63
CA PHE A 88 -1.10 9.31 1.30
C PHE A 88 -1.19 10.51 2.24
N PHE A 89 -2.37 11.12 2.38
CA PHE A 89 -2.55 12.29 3.25
C PHE A 89 -2.54 11.95 4.75
N SER A 90 -2.91 10.72 5.13
CA SER A 90 -2.88 10.30 6.52
C SER A 90 -1.47 10.02 7.02
N SER A 91 -0.55 9.67 6.13
CA SER A 91 0.86 9.44 6.46
C SER A 91 1.60 10.68 6.97
N PHE A 92 1.05 11.89 6.74
CA PHE A 92 1.60 13.15 7.25
C PHE A 92 1.09 13.54 8.65
N LYS A 93 0.20 12.76 9.27
CA LYS A 93 -0.28 13.02 10.64
C LYS A 93 0.79 12.67 11.69
N LYS A 94 0.52 13.02 12.97
CA LYS A 94 1.44 12.79 14.10
C LYS A 94 2.01 11.36 14.09
N GLY A 95 3.33 11.25 14.13
CA GLY A 95 4.10 9.98 14.04
C GLY A 95 4.62 9.67 12.64
N GLY A 96 3.82 9.83 11.59
CA GLY A 96 4.25 9.55 10.21
C GLY A 96 5.18 10.61 9.62
N MET A 97 5.07 11.86 10.04
CA MET A 97 5.92 12.96 9.54
C MET A 97 7.41 12.68 9.75
N ARG A 98 7.81 12.17 10.92
CA ARG A 98 9.21 11.85 11.22
C ARG A 98 9.74 10.75 10.29
N LEU A 99 8.96 9.70 10.07
CA LEU A 99 9.34 8.62 9.16
C LEU A 99 9.43 9.12 7.71
N ASN A 100 8.49 9.95 7.28
CA ASN A 100 8.50 10.56 5.95
C ASN A 100 9.72 11.47 5.75
N MET A 101 10.14 12.27 6.75
CA MET A 101 11.35 13.08 6.65
C MET A 101 12.62 12.22 6.50
N LEU A 102 12.72 11.12 7.25
CA LEU A 102 13.83 10.17 7.12
C LEU A 102 13.82 9.51 5.72
N ALA A 103 12.67 9.15 5.22
CA ALA A 103 12.51 8.57 3.89
C ALA A 103 12.90 9.55 2.77
N VAL A 104 12.51 10.83 2.89
CA VAL A 104 13.00 11.90 1.99
C VAL A 104 14.52 12.02 2.06
N GLY A 105 15.10 11.96 3.27
CA GLY A 105 16.55 11.94 3.44
C GLY A 105 17.22 10.77 2.71
N ILE A 106 16.64 9.56 2.75
CA ILE A 106 17.13 8.40 1.97
C ILE A 106 17.10 8.70 0.48
N VAL A 107 15.97 9.21 -0.04
CA VAL A 107 15.82 9.51 -1.48
C VAL A 107 16.84 10.54 -1.94
N LEU A 108 16.98 11.66 -1.21
CA LEU A 108 17.92 12.71 -1.54
C LEU A 108 19.37 12.23 -1.47
N LEU A 109 19.70 11.41 -0.49
CA LEU A 109 21.05 10.87 -0.37
C LEU A 109 21.36 9.82 -1.44
N ASN A 110 20.38 8.98 -1.86
CA ASN A 110 20.56 8.10 -3.02
C ASN A 110 20.91 8.92 -4.27
N ILE A 111 20.16 10.02 -4.52
CA ILE A 111 20.42 10.92 -5.65
C ILE A 111 21.81 11.56 -5.54
N ALA A 112 22.16 12.07 -4.35
CA ALA A 112 23.46 12.70 -4.12
C ALA A 112 24.63 11.72 -4.35
N VAL A 113 24.51 10.47 -3.92
CA VAL A 113 25.53 9.42 -4.15
C VAL A 113 25.61 9.10 -5.66
N ALA A 114 24.46 8.94 -6.35
CA ALA A 114 24.45 8.66 -7.78
C ALA A 114 25.09 9.80 -8.60
N LEU A 115 24.69 11.05 -8.33
CA LEU A 115 25.30 12.22 -8.99
C LEU A 115 26.78 12.39 -8.59
N GLY A 116 27.15 12.09 -7.34
CA GLY A 116 28.55 12.08 -6.91
C GLY A 116 29.38 11.09 -7.73
N ILE A 117 28.89 9.88 -7.95
CA ILE A 117 29.53 8.88 -8.81
C ILE A 117 29.65 9.40 -10.25
N TYR A 118 28.56 9.95 -10.81
CA TYR A 118 28.54 10.54 -12.14
C TYR A 118 29.63 11.59 -12.37
N PHE A 119 29.79 12.52 -11.42
CA PHE A 119 30.81 13.57 -11.53
C PHE A 119 32.24 13.07 -11.27
N ILE A 120 32.42 12.02 -10.45
CA ILE A 120 33.75 11.48 -10.14
C ILE A 120 34.27 10.58 -11.27
N ASP A 121 33.41 9.71 -11.79
CA ASP A 121 33.77 8.76 -12.84
C ASP A 121 34.02 9.44 -14.18
N GLY A 122 33.20 10.44 -14.53
CA GLY A 122 33.35 11.25 -15.74
C GLY A 122 33.23 10.50 -17.09
N GLY A 123 33.10 9.17 -17.05
CA GLY A 123 33.00 8.31 -18.23
C GLY A 123 31.63 7.64 -18.38
N ILE A 124 30.75 7.74 -17.38
CA ILE A 124 29.41 7.15 -17.42
C ILE A 124 28.40 8.17 -17.91
N ASP A 125 27.49 7.76 -18.80
CA ASP A 125 26.42 8.62 -19.29
C ASP A 125 25.37 8.87 -18.21
N LEU A 126 24.76 10.07 -18.22
CA LEU A 126 23.72 10.46 -17.27
C LEU A 126 22.51 9.51 -17.27
N PRO A 127 21.95 9.07 -18.43
CA PRO A 127 20.89 8.07 -18.44
C PRO A 127 21.31 6.75 -17.81
N MET A 128 22.54 6.30 -18.00
CA MET A 128 23.05 5.07 -17.43
C MET A 128 23.09 5.14 -15.90
N ILE A 129 23.63 6.22 -15.29
CA ILE A 129 23.66 6.36 -13.84
C ILE A 129 22.27 6.51 -13.22
N VAL A 130 21.32 7.13 -13.94
CA VAL A 130 19.91 7.19 -13.53
C VAL A 130 19.27 5.79 -13.57
N GLY A 131 19.60 4.98 -14.56
CA GLY A 131 19.22 3.57 -14.64
C GLY A 131 19.75 2.77 -13.45
N ILE A 132 21.04 2.92 -13.14
CA ILE A 132 21.70 2.29 -11.99
C ILE A 132 21.03 2.74 -10.67
N LEU A 133 20.72 4.04 -10.53
CA LEU A 133 20.01 4.57 -9.38
C LEU A 133 18.67 3.84 -9.17
N TYR A 134 17.84 3.71 -10.20
CA TYR A 134 16.54 3.05 -10.10
C TYR A 134 16.65 1.54 -9.85
N GLY A 135 17.66 0.88 -10.41
CA GLY A 135 17.97 -0.52 -10.09
C GLY A 135 18.39 -0.68 -8.63
N ALA A 136 19.30 0.16 -8.15
CA ALA A 136 19.81 0.17 -6.78
C ALA A 136 18.72 0.32 -5.71
N VAL A 137 17.67 1.10 -6.02
CA VAL A 137 16.55 1.35 -5.13
C VAL A 137 15.28 0.59 -5.51
N THR A 138 15.38 -0.36 -6.42
CA THR A 138 14.30 -1.26 -6.86
C THR A 138 13.02 -0.55 -7.34
N ASN A 139 13.16 0.68 -7.91
CA ASN A 139 12.02 1.52 -8.25
C ASN A 139 11.68 1.47 -9.74
N THR A 140 10.88 0.50 -10.17
CA THR A 140 10.43 0.32 -11.55
C THR A 140 9.57 1.48 -12.08
N PRO A 141 8.64 2.10 -11.32
CA PRO A 141 7.90 3.27 -11.81
C PRO A 141 8.79 4.47 -12.12
N GLY A 142 9.84 4.68 -11.32
CA GLY A 142 10.82 5.72 -11.58
C GLY A 142 11.64 5.46 -12.85
N LEU A 143 12.03 4.21 -13.11
CA LEU A 143 12.64 3.81 -14.38
C LEU A 143 11.73 4.17 -15.56
N GLY A 144 10.43 3.82 -15.49
CA GLY A 144 9.47 4.14 -16.54
C GLY A 144 9.33 5.65 -16.78
N ALA A 145 9.27 6.43 -15.70
CA ALA A 145 9.21 7.89 -15.80
C ALA A 145 10.49 8.50 -16.39
N ALA A 146 11.65 7.95 -16.05
CA ALA A 146 12.94 8.38 -16.62
C ALA A 146 13.04 8.01 -18.11
N GLN A 147 12.60 6.81 -18.49
CA GLN A 147 12.52 6.39 -19.90
C GLN A 147 11.63 7.33 -20.71
N GLU A 148 10.48 7.72 -20.17
CA GLU A 148 9.57 8.68 -20.80
C GLU A 148 10.21 10.06 -20.95
N ALA A 149 11.00 10.52 -19.97
CA ALA A 149 11.75 11.77 -20.09
C ALA A 149 12.79 11.71 -21.22
N LEU A 150 13.49 10.59 -21.37
CA LEU A 150 14.43 10.37 -22.48
C LEU A 150 13.73 10.36 -23.83
N ASN A 151 12.54 9.77 -23.92
CA ASN A 151 11.74 9.82 -25.15
C ASN A 151 11.35 11.26 -25.53
N GLN A 152 11.02 12.11 -24.55
CA GLN A 152 10.66 13.52 -24.78
C GLN A 152 11.81 14.35 -25.37
N ILE A 153 13.06 14.01 -25.03
CA ILE A 153 14.26 14.68 -25.57
C ILE A 153 14.87 13.95 -26.77
N ASN A 154 14.20 12.89 -27.28
CA ASN A 154 14.67 12.07 -28.40
C ASN A 154 16.08 11.48 -28.18
N TYR A 155 16.36 10.99 -27.00
CA TYR A 155 17.63 10.35 -26.67
C TYR A 155 17.83 9.05 -27.50
N THR A 156 19.01 8.89 -28.12
CA THR A 156 19.34 7.75 -29.00
C THR A 156 20.54 6.91 -28.49
N GLY A 157 21.00 7.14 -27.26
CA GLY A 157 22.09 6.37 -26.65
C GLY A 157 21.62 5.05 -26.05
N ASP A 158 22.49 4.46 -25.23
CA ASP A 158 22.24 3.16 -24.59
C ASP A 158 20.93 3.15 -23.78
N PRO A 159 20.16 2.05 -23.80
CA PRO A 159 18.93 1.94 -23.03
C PRO A 159 19.17 2.07 -21.52
N ILE A 160 18.48 2.99 -20.85
CA ILE A 160 18.53 3.21 -19.40
C ILE A 160 18.27 1.92 -18.59
N ALA A 161 17.53 0.98 -19.19
CA ALA A 161 17.20 -0.32 -18.61
C ALA A 161 18.42 -1.21 -18.34
N LEU A 162 19.53 -1.02 -19.07
CA LEU A 162 20.78 -1.76 -18.85
C LEU A 162 21.36 -1.43 -17.47
N GLY A 163 21.45 -0.15 -17.13
CA GLY A 163 21.88 0.29 -15.78
C GLY A 163 20.98 -0.26 -14.69
N TYR A 164 19.67 -0.24 -14.91
CA TYR A 164 18.68 -0.83 -13.99
C TYR A 164 18.92 -2.33 -13.80
N ALA A 165 19.06 -3.09 -14.87
CA ALA A 165 19.25 -4.54 -14.83
C ALA A 165 20.55 -4.93 -14.10
N CYS A 166 21.63 -4.18 -14.29
CA CYS A 166 22.91 -4.41 -13.60
C CYS A 166 22.77 -4.20 -12.08
N ALA A 167 22.11 -3.13 -11.66
CA ALA A 167 22.07 -2.73 -10.26
C ALA A 167 20.98 -3.45 -9.43
N TYR A 168 19.88 -3.87 -10.06
CA TYR A 168 18.70 -4.38 -9.36
C TYR A 168 18.96 -5.60 -8.45
N PRO A 169 19.64 -6.68 -8.88
CA PRO A 169 19.83 -7.86 -8.06
C PRO A 169 20.60 -7.55 -6.76
N LEU A 170 21.69 -6.80 -6.88
CA LEU A 170 22.47 -6.37 -5.70
C LEU A 170 21.79 -5.23 -4.92
N GLY A 171 20.88 -4.47 -5.54
CA GLY A 171 20.02 -3.53 -4.86
C GLY A 171 19.15 -4.22 -3.81
N VAL A 172 18.44 -5.28 -4.18
CA VAL A 172 17.62 -6.08 -3.24
C VAL A 172 18.48 -6.67 -2.10
N VAL A 173 19.62 -7.28 -2.46
CA VAL A 173 20.56 -7.84 -1.47
C VAL A 173 21.12 -6.74 -0.57
N GLY A 174 21.48 -5.58 -1.12
CA GLY A 174 21.98 -4.43 -0.39
C GLY A 174 21.00 -3.84 0.59
N ILE A 175 19.70 -3.76 0.21
CA ILE A 175 18.62 -3.29 1.10
C ILE A 175 18.47 -4.23 2.29
N ILE A 176 18.33 -5.54 2.05
CA ILE A 176 18.20 -6.55 3.11
C ILE A 176 19.50 -6.61 3.95
N GLY A 177 20.65 -6.58 3.28
CA GLY A 177 21.98 -6.53 3.93
C GLY A 177 22.14 -5.31 4.85
N SER A 178 21.63 -4.14 4.43
CA SER A 178 21.64 -2.92 5.25
C SER A 178 20.77 -3.05 6.49
N ILE A 179 19.59 -3.66 6.37
CA ILE A 179 18.72 -3.97 7.53
C ILE A 179 19.49 -4.86 8.52
N ILE A 180 20.12 -5.93 8.02
CA ILE A 180 20.88 -6.87 8.85
C ILE A 180 22.10 -6.16 9.47
N ALA A 181 22.85 -5.37 8.70
CA ALA A 181 24.01 -4.63 9.18
C ALA A 181 23.63 -3.67 10.32
N ILE A 182 22.56 -2.91 10.18
CA ILE A 182 22.07 -2.01 11.23
C ILE A 182 21.73 -2.78 12.51
N ARG A 183 21.12 -3.97 12.40
CA ARG A 183 20.84 -4.83 13.55
C ARG A 183 22.11 -5.16 14.35
N TYR A 184 23.17 -5.56 13.65
CA TYR A 184 24.42 -5.94 14.31
C TYR A 184 25.21 -4.72 14.82
N ILE A 185 25.31 -3.64 14.03
CA ILE A 185 25.97 -2.39 14.42
C ILE A 185 25.33 -1.79 15.68
N CYS A 186 23.99 -1.73 15.70
CA CYS A 186 23.24 -1.17 16.82
C CYS A 186 22.99 -2.19 17.96
N ARG A 187 23.50 -3.42 17.86
CA ARG A 187 23.32 -4.51 18.83
C ARG A 187 21.85 -4.69 19.25
N VAL A 188 20.94 -4.73 18.26
CA VAL A 188 19.49 -4.77 18.50
C VAL A 188 19.06 -6.11 19.09
N ASN A 189 18.36 -6.06 20.23
CA ASN A 189 17.71 -7.22 20.83
C ASN A 189 16.23 -7.25 20.41
N LEU A 190 15.87 -8.22 19.56
CA LEU A 190 14.51 -8.31 19.00
C LEU A 190 13.41 -8.45 20.06
N LYS A 191 13.68 -9.22 21.14
CA LYS A 191 12.69 -9.39 22.24
C LYS A 191 12.42 -8.07 22.97
N LYS A 192 13.44 -7.24 23.15
CA LYS A 192 13.30 -5.92 23.79
C LYS A 192 12.52 -4.96 22.87
N GLU A 193 12.81 -4.96 21.58
CA GLU A 193 12.07 -4.16 20.59
C GLU A 193 10.59 -4.53 20.53
N GLU A 194 10.27 -5.81 20.63
CA GLU A 194 8.90 -6.31 20.69
C GLU A 194 8.17 -5.86 21.96
N GLN A 195 8.84 -5.91 23.12
CA GLN A 195 8.27 -5.40 24.37
C GLN A 195 8.01 -3.89 24.32
N GLU A 196 8.92 -3.11 23.76
CA GLU A 196 8.76 -1.67 23.57
C GLU A 196 7.58 -1.35 22.64
N LEU A 197 7.37 -2.13 21.58
CA LEU A 197 6.20 -1.97 20.69
C LEU A 197 4.89 -2.29 21.43
N ASN A 198 4.85 -3.40 22.14
CA ASN A 198 3.64 -3.81 22.86
C ASN A 198 3.24 -2.77 23.93
N THR A 199 4.20 -2.12 24.58
CA THR A 199 3.92 -1.01 25.51
C THR A 199 3.43 0.25 24.79
N LEU A 200 4.01 0.60 23.62
CA LEU A 200 3.55 1.74 22.83
C LEU A 200 2.19 1.48 22.14
N GLU A 201 1.91 0.24 21.77
CA GLU A 201 0.63 -0.15 21.19
C GLU A 201 -0.50 -0.22 22.24
N ALA A 202 -0.21 -0.52 23.48
CA ALA A 202 -1.17 -0.45 24.58
C ALA A 202 -1.69 0.99 24.75
N ASP A 203 -0.82 2.00 24.50
CA ASP A 203 -1.19 3.42 24.59
C ASP A 203 -2.00 3.96 23.37
N VAL A 204 -2.14 3.20 22.27
CA VAL A 204 -2.73 3.69 21.00
C VAL A 204 -3.92 2.87 20.50
N LYS A 205 -4.19 1.69 21.04
CA LYS A 205 -5.22 0.80 20.50
C LYS A 205 -6.63 1.15 20.97
N HIS A 206 -7.40 1.79 20.11
CA HIS A 206 -8.87 1.74 20.08
C HIS A 206 -9.38 0.36 19.64
N GLN A 207 -8.78 -0.73 20.13
CA GLN A 207 -9.35 -2.06 19.89
C GLN A 207 -10.65 -2.19 20.69
N PRO A 208 -11.71 -2.74 20.09
CA PRO A 208 -12.95 -2.97 20.81
C PRO A 208 -12.71 -4.05 21.88
N HIS A 209 -12.76 -3.64 23.15
CA HIS A 209 -12.71 -4.54 24.30
C HIS A 209 -14.13 -4.93 24.69
N MET A 210 -14.36 -6.22 24.90
CA MET A 210 -15.67 -6.78 25.24
C MET A 210 -15.72 -7.08 26.73
N LEU A 211 -16.66 -6.46 27.43
CA LEU A 211 -16.87 -6.62 28.88
C LEU A 211 -18.22 -7.24 29.14
N HIS A 212 -18.24 -8.22 30.00
CA HIS A 212 -19.46 -8.79 30.57
C HIS A 212 -19.55 -8.32 32.02
N LEU A 213 -20.43 -7.39 32.29
CA LEU A 213 -20.52 -6.74 33.61
C LEU A 213 -21.87 -7.00 34.29
N GLU A 214 -21.83 -7.21 35.60
CA GLU A 214 -23.00 -7.15 36.48
C GLU A 214 -23.04 -5.78 37.17
N VAL A 215 -24.18 -5.10 37.07
CA VAL A 215 -24.40 -3.82 37.75
C VAL A 215 -24.38 -4.01 39.24
N ARG A 216 -23.41 -3.42 39.91
CA ARG A 216 -23.28 -3.44 41.38
C ARG A 216 -23.27 -2.05 42.00
N ASN A 217 -23.08 -1.02 41.18
CA ASN A 217 -23.04 0.35 41.66
C ASN A 217 -24.47 0.88 41.87
N GLU A 218 -24.84 1.09 43.10
CA GLU A 218 -26.15 1.65 43.46
C GLU A 218 -26.39 3.05 42.87
N SER A 219 -25.34 3.80 42.64
CA SER A 219 -25.44 5.17 42.09
C SER A 219 -25.96 5.23 40.66
N ILE A 220 -25.91 4.12 39.89
CA ILE A 220 -26.43 4.03 38.53
C ILE A 220 -27.78 3.33 38.44
N SER A 221 -28.24 2.74 39.56
CA SER A 221 -29.57 2.11 39.64
C SER A 221 -30.65 3.17 39.48
N GLY A 222 -31.65 2.88 38.65
CA GLY A 222 -32.73 3.81 38.34
C GLY A 222 -32.35 4.90 37.32
N LYS A 223 -31.10 4.92 36.79
CA LYS A 223 -30.68 5.86 35.77
C LYS A 223 -30.76 5.28 34.37
N THR A 224 -31.05 6.13 33.41
CA THR A 224 -31.09 5.73 31.98
C THR A 224 -29.68 5.55 31.42
N LEU A 225 -29.54 4.74 30.37
CA LEU A 225 -28.28 4.54 29.68
C LEU A 225 -27.65 5.87 29.20
N LEU A 226 -28.47 6.86 28.80
CA LEU A 226 -27.99 8.18 28.40
C LEU A 226 -27.34 8.89 29.60
N GLN A 227 -28.02 8.94 30.73
CA GLN A 227 -27.49 9.55 31.97
C GLN A 227 -26.21 8.89 32.44
N ILE A 228 -26.10 7.56 32.32
CA ILE A 228 -24.91 6.80 32.70
C ILE A 228 -23.73 7.17 31.76
N LYS A 229 -23.99 7.30 30.46
CA LYS A 229 -22.96 7.72 29.50
C LYS A 229 -22.46 9.14 29.76
N ASP A 230 -23.37 10.06 30.05
CA ASP A 230 -23.02 11.46 30.33
C ASP A 230 -22.23 11.55 31.67
N PHE A 231 -22.59 10.76 32.66
CA PHE A 231 -21.88 10.70 33.94
C PHE A 231 -20.47 10.13 33.83
N LEU A 232 -20.31 9.06 33.05
CA LEU A 232 -19.01 8.41 32.85
C LEU A 232 -18.08 9.24 31.95
N GLY A 233 -18.66 10.03 31.02
CA GLY A 233 -17.91 10.85 30.09
C GLY A 233 -16.99 10.08 29.13
N ARG A 234 -17.16 8.76 29.04
CA ARG A 234 -16.35 7.88 28.20
C ARG A 234 -17.23 7.11 27.21
N PRO A 235 -16.74 6.88 25.95
CA PRO A 235 -17.52 6.21 24.95
C PRO A 235 -17.59 4.70 25.21
N PHE A 236 -18.79 4.15 25.29
CA PHE A 236 -19.04 2.72 25.28
C PHE A 236 -20.36 2.38 24.57
N VAL A 237 -20.47 1.15 24.08
CA VAL A 237 -21.70 0.61 23.50
C VAL A 237 -22.21 -0.52 24.39
N CYS A 238 -23.37 -0.35 25.02
CA CYS A 238 -24.07 -1.45 25.64
C CYS A 238 -24.81 -2.23 24.54
N SER A 239 -24.30 -3.41 24.21
CA SER A 239 -24.83 -4.26 23.15
C SER A 239 -26.11 -4.97 23.57
N ARG A 240 -26.13 -5.51 24.78
CA ARG A 240 -27.24 -6.28 25.35
C ARG A 240 -27.33 -6.01 26.85
N ILE A 241 -28.56 -6.09 27.38
CA ILE A 241 -28.86 -6.08 28.79
C ILE A 241 -29.73 -7.29 29.11
N ARG A 242 -29.44 -7.96 30.24
CA ARG A 242 -30.30 -8.97 30.81
C ARG A 242 -30.85 -8.43 32.14
N HIS A 243 -32.15 -8.21 32.18
CA HIS A 243 -32.91 -7.81 33.36
C HIS A 243 -33.91 -8.90 33.69
N GLU A 244 -33.91 -9.43 34.93
CA GLU A 244 -34.80 -10.50 35.37
C GLU A 244 -34.89 -11.71 34.42
N GLY A 245 -33.77 -12.10 33.80
CA GLY A 245 -33.73 -13.22 32.88
C GLY A 245 -34.08 -12.86 31.41
N HIS A 246 -34.65 -11.70 31.16
CA HIS A 246 -34.99 -11.24 29.82
C HIS A 246 -33.84 -10.45 29.15
N VAL A 247 -33.42 -10.88 27.96
CA VAL A 247 -32.39 -10.20 27.22
C VAL A 247 -33.00 -9.22 26.21
N SER A 248 -32.56 -7.96 26.26
CA SER A 248 -33.00 -6.91 25.37
C SER A 248 -31.85 -6.05 24.86
N ILE A 249 -32.09 -5.28 23.80
CA ILE A 249 -31.14 -4.26 23.30
C ILE A 249 -31.47 -2.95 24.05
N PRO A 250 -30.53 -2.43 24.86
CA PRO A 250 -30.80 -1.20 25.59
C PRO A 250 -30.84 -0.01 24.62
N ASN A 251 -31.80 0.87 24.79
CA ASN A 251 -31.91 2.17 24.17
C ASN A 251 -31.45 3.29 25.11
N HIS A 252 -31.55 4.54 24.69
CA HIS A 252 -31.14 5.69 25.53
C HIS A 252 -31.98 5.83 26.82
N GLU A 253 -33.22 5.35 26.80
CA GLU A 253 -34.20 5.42 27.89
C GLU A 253 -34.17 4.17 28.76
N THR A 254 -33.41 3.14 28.39
CA THR A 254 -33.32 1.90 29.20
C THR A 254 -32.71 2.21 30.56
N VAL A 255 -33.48 1.89 31.60
CA VAL A 255 -33.07 2.07 33.00
C VAL A 255 -32.29 0.85 33.47
N PHE A 256 -31.17 1.07 34.16
CA PHE A 256 -30.35 0.02 34.73
C PHE A 256 -30.70 -0.20 36.19
N HIS A 257 -30.65 -1.47 36.62
CA HIS A 257 -30.87 -1.86 38.01
C HIS A 257 -29.70 -2.70 38.54
N VAL A 258 -29.50 -2.69 39.83
CA VAL A 258 -28.51 -3.57 40.45
C VAL A 258 -28.87 -5.03 40.17
N GLY A 259 -27.88 -5.82 39.75
CA GLY A 259 -28.04 -7.20 39.32
C GLY A 259 -28.25 -7.40 37.82
N ASP A 260 -28.45 -6.32 37.06
CA ASP A 260 -28.50 -6.41 35.57
C ASP A 260 -27.15 -6.88 35.01
N GLN A 261 -27.22 -7.77 34.04
CA GLN A 261 -26.06 -8.25 33.33
C GLN A 261 -25.96 -7.55 31.99
N LEU A 262 -24.78 -6.97 31.72
CA LEU A 262 -24.52 -6.13 30.56
C LEU A 262 -23.44 -6.72 29.67
N PHE A 263 -23.66 -6.69 28.37
CA PHE A 263 -22.61 -6.90 27.40
C PHE A 263 -22.19 -5.56 26.80
N ILE A 264 -21.01 -5.09 27.17
CA ILE A 264 -20.48 -3.78 26.79
C ILE A 264 -19.29 -3.94 25.85
N VAL A 265 -19.19 -3.04 24.89
CA VAL A 265 -18.02 -2.88 24.01
C VAL A 265 -17.52 -1.46 24.17
N CYS A 266 -16.25 -1.31 24.54
CA CYS A 266 -15.57 -0.03 24.71
C CYS A 266 -14.15 -0.10 24.13
N SER A 267 -13.37 0.97 24.21
CA SER A 267 -11.92 0.90 23.95
C SER A 267 -11.22 0.17 25.10
N GLU A 268 -10.06 -0.41 24.84
CA GLU A 268 -9.24 -1.07 25.89
C GLU A 268 -8.83 -0.08 26.98
N GLU A 269 -8.55 1.19 26.62
CA GLU A 269 -8.22 2.27 27.56
C GLU A 269 -9.38 2.63 28.52
N ASP A 270 -10.61 2.46 28.06
CA ASP A 270 -11.81 2.78 28.84
C ASP A 270 -12.34 1.60 29.65
N ALA A 271 -11.85 0.38 29.39
CA ALA A 271 -12.36 -0.86 29.97
C ALA A 271 -12.31 -0.86 31.50
N GLU A 272 -11.19 -0.46 32.09
CA GLU A 272 -11.02 -0.39 33.55
C GLU A 272 -11.96 0.64 34.18
N ALA A 273 -12.08 1.83 33.58
CA ALA A 273 -12.96 2.88 34.06
C ALA A 273 -14.44 2.50 33.94
N VAL A 274 -14.83 1.85 32.85
CA VAL A 274 -16.19 1.34 32.62
C VAL A 274 -16.51 0.25 33.62
N THR A 275 -15.60 -0.68 33.87
CA THR A 275 -15.77 -1.78 34.82
C THR A 275 -15.90 -1.24 36.24
N ALA A 276 -15.00 -0.36 36.69
CA ALA A 276 -15.01 0.23 38.01
C ALA A 276 -16.29 1.04 38.28
N PHE A 277 -16.83 1.71 37.27
CA PHE A 277 -18.03 2.53 37.40
C PHE A 277 -19.32 1.72 37.39
N ILE A 278 -19.41 0.66 36.59
CA ILE A 278 -20.65 -0.15 36.46
C ILE A 278 -20.74 -1.24 37.51
N GLY A 279 -19.65 -1.99 37.72
CA GLY A 279 -19.68 -3.04 38.70
C GLY A 279 -18.63 -4.13 38.47
N LYS A 280 -19.03 -5.40 38.54
CA LYS A 280 -18.13 -6.55 38.51
C LYS A 280 -18.16 -7.26 37.18
N GLU A 281 -16.99 -7.65 36.69
CA GLU A 281 -16.88 -8.54 35.51
C GLU A 281 -17.38 -9.95 35.86
N ILE A 282 -18.21 -10.51 34.98
CA ILE A 282 -18.83 -11.82 35.09
C ILE A 282 -18.59 -12.62 33.82
N HIS A 283 -18.65 -13.94 33.93
CA HIS A 283 -18.57 -14.82 32.78
C HIS A 283 -19.97 -15.26 32.35
N VAL A 284 -20.46 -14.74 31.22
CA VAL A 284 -21.79 -15.08 30.69
C VAL A 284 -21.63 -15.51 29.23
N ASP A 285 -22.15 -16.69 28.92
CA ASP A 285 -22.24 -17.18 27.56
C ASP A 285 -23.54 -16.65 26.90
N TRP A 286 -23.40 -15.58 26.11
CA TRP A 286 -24.52 -14.93 25.44
C TRP A 286 -24.98 -15.67 24.16
N GLU A 287 -24.21 -16.68 23.70
CA GLU A 287 -24.51 -17.42 22.46
C GLU A 287 -25.41 -18.65 22.71
N LYS A 288 -25.40 -19.19 23.92
CA LYS A 288 -26.17 -20.41 24.29
C LYS A 288 -27.63 -20.17 24.70
N GLN A 289 -28.14 -18.95 24.55
CA GLN A 289 -29.47 -18.63 25.00
C GLN A 289 -30.44 -18.48 23.80
N ASP A 290 -31.63 -19.10 23.92
CA ASP A 290 -32.79 -18.93 23.03
C ASP A 290 -33.32 -17.49 23.07
N THR A 291 -32.56 -16.57 22.52
CA THR A 291 -32.99 -15.19 22.35
C THR A 291 -33.19 -14.92 20.86
N PRO A 292 -34.25 -14.22 20.42
CA PRO A 292 -34.50 -13.88 19.03
C PRO A 292 -33.49 -12.86 18.46
N MET A 293 -32.35 -12.69 19.17
CA MET A 293 -31.32 -11.74 18.81
C MET A 293 -30.17 -12.41 18.11
N VAL A 294 -29.83 -11.89 16.95
CA VAL A 294 -28.71 -12.34 16.12
C VAL A 294 -27.62 -11.29 16.07
N SER A 295 -26.37 -11.76 16.03
CA SER A 295 -25.21 -10.94 15.70
C SER A 295 -24.75 -11.30 14.29
N ARG A 296 -24.67 -10.33 13.41
CA ARG A 296 -24.31 -10.57 12.01
C ARG A 296 -23.29 -9.54 11.51
N ARG A 297 -22.29 -10.02 10.79
CA ARG A 297 -21.36 -9.16 10.03
C ARG A 297 -22.01 -8.79 8.71
N ILE A 298 -22.28 -7.51 8.50
CA ILE A 298 -22.89 -6.97 7.30
C ILE A 298 -21.83 -6.19 6.53
N LEU A 299 -21.71 -6.50 5.25
CA LEU A 299 -20.77 -5.85 4.36
C LEU A 299 -21.37 -4.58 3.76
N VAL A 300 -20.65 -3.47 3.86
CA VAL A 300 -21.06 -2.22 3.20
C VAL A 300 -20.75 -2.32 1.72
N THR A 301 -21.80 -2.39 0.89
CA THR A 301 -21.65 -2.53 -0.57
C THR A 301 -22.36 -1.43 -1.36
N LYS A 302 -23.20 -0.62 -0.71
CA LYS A 302 -23.85 0.52 -1.36
C LYS A 302 -22.94 1.74 -1.37
N SER A 303 -22.75 2.31 -2.56
CA SER A 303 -21.97 3.55 -2.75
C SER A 303 -22.52 4.76 -2.01
N GLU A 304 -23.86 4.78 -1.79
CA GLU A 304 -24.55 5.85 -1.05
C GLU A 304 -24.15 5.92 0.45
N ILE A 305 -23.64 4.82 1.00
CA ILE A 305 -23.17 4.74 2.39
C ILE A 305 -21.73 5.18 2.52
N ASN A 306 -20.98 5.14 1.43
CA ASN A 306 -19.57 5.52 1.41
C ASN A 306 -19.40 6.99 1.82
N GLY A 307 -18.57 7.24 2.84
CA GLY A 307 -18.31 8.59 3.35
C GLY A 307 -19.33 9.11 4.37
N LYS A 308 -20.41 8.37 4.69
CA LYS A 308 -21.35 8.75 5.75
C LYS A 308 -20.83 8.41 7.13
N LYS A 309 -21.12 9.28 8.11
CA LYS A 309 -20.85 8.98 9.53
C LYS A 309 -21.81 7.89 10.00
N LEU A 310 -21.31 6.95 10.81
CA LEU A 310 -22.11 5.87 11.39
C LEU A 310 -23.33 6.43 12.15
N GLY A 311 -23.14 7.47 12.95
CA GLY A 311 -24.20 8.12 13.74
C GLY A 311 -25.31 8.74 12.87
N SER A 312 -25.00 9.20 11.67
CA SER A 312 -26.00 9.79 10.74
C SER A 312 -26.96 8.76 10.13
N LEU A 313 -26.67 7.48 10.26
CA LEU A 313 -27.54 6.40 9.74
C LEU A 313 -28.61 5.97 10.74
N HIS A 314 -28.53 6.46 11.97
CA HIS A 314 -29.56 6.27 13.02
C HIS A 314 -30.02 4.81 13.18
N PHE A 315 -29.12 3.82 12.99
CA PHE A 315 -29.48 2.39 13.02
C PHE A 315 -30.19 1.97 14.30
N ARG A 316 -29.80 2.57 15.42
CA ARG A 316 -30.40 2.26 16.71
C ARG A 316 -31.84 2.76 16.82
N SER A 317 -32.11 4.02 16.48
CA SER A 317 -33.43 4.63 16.60
C SER A 317 -34.39 4.17 15.51
N MET A 318 -33.90 3.95 14.28
CA MET A 318 -34.75 3.60 13.13
C MET A 318 -35.02 2.09 13.01
N TYR A 319 -34.05 1.27 13.40
CA TYR A 319 -34.12 -0.19 13.16
C TYR A 319 -34.03 -1.02 14.45
N GLY A 320 -33.76 -0.41 15.61
CA GLY A 320 -33.64 -1.13 16.88
C GLY A 320 -32.41 -2.06 16.94
N VAL A 321 -31.34 -1.73 16.21
CA VAL A 321 -30.11 -2.53 16.20
C VAL A 321 -28.94 -1.74 16.75
N ASN A 322 -27.98 -2.44 17.36
CA ASN A 322 -26.71 -1.86 17.76
C ASN A 322 -25.59 -2.25 16.81
N VAL A 323 -24.75 -1.28 16.46
CA VAL A 323 -23.46 -1.52 15.81
C VAL A 323 -22.40 -1.55 16.89
N THR A 324 -21.65 -2.64 16.98
CA THR A 324 -20.67 -2.85 18.06
C THR A 324 -19.23 -2.65 17.61
N ARG A 325 -18.90 -3.05 16.39
CA ARG A 325 -17.56 -2.90 15.80
C ARG A 325 -17.64 -2.90 14.26
N ILE A 326 -16.58 -2.38 13.66
CA ILE A 326 -16.42 -2.32 12.20
C ILE A 326 -15.07 -2.91 11.86
N ASN A 327 -15.05 -3.96 11.05
CA ASN A 327 -13.81 -4.51 10.51
C ASN A 327 -13.50 -3.84 9.17
N ARG A 328 -12.37 -3.16 9.09
CA ARG A 328 -11.83 -2.52 7.89
C ARG A 328 -10.47 -3.08 7.58
N SER A 329 -10.33 -3.74 6.43
CA SER A 329 -9.05 -4.32 5.97
C SER A 329 -8.38 -5.22 7.02
N GLY A 330 -9.17 -6.00 7.77
CA GLY A 330 -8.67 -6.91 8.80
C GLY A 330 -8.57 -6.31 10.22
N MET A 331 -8.63 -4.99 10.37
CA MET A 331 -8.60 -4.33 11.67
C MET A 331 -10.01 -4.10 12.21
N ASP A 332 -10.24 -4.46 13.46
CA ASP A 332 -11.49 -4.17 14.17
C ASP A 332 -11.41 -2.77 14.79
N LEU A 333 -12.37 -1.92 14.43
CA LEU A 333 -12.52 -0.55 14.92
C LEU A 333 -13.74 -0.49 15.86
N PHE A 334 -13.63 0.31 16.91
CA PHE A 334 -14.78 0.65 17.75
C PHE A 334 -15.83 1.43 16.95
N ALA A 335 -17.11 1.11 17.13
CA ALA A 335 -18.22 1.73 16.42
C ALA A 335 -18.56 3.12 16.98
N ASP A 336 -17.65 4.07 16.80
CA ASP A 336 -17.87 5.49 17.16
C ASP A 336 -18.89 6.13 16.20
N PRO A 337 -19.86 6.93 16.71
CA PRO A 337 -20.83 7.65 15.86
C PRO A 337 -20.19 8.55 14.79
N ASN A 338 -19.01 9.09 15.05
CA ASN A 338 -18.28 9.93 14.10
C ASN A 338 -17.45 9.14 13.08
N LEU A 339 -17.33 7.80 13.23
CA LEU A 339 -16.62 6.96 12.30
C LEU A 339 -17.28 7.02 10.93
N ILE A 340 -16.49 7.32 9.91
CA ILE A 340 -16.94 7.38 8.52
C ILE A 340 -16.89 5.99 7.92
N LEU A 341 -18.04 5.48 7.47
CA LEU A 341 -18.16 4.19 6.80
C LEU A 341 -17.58 4.25 5.39
N GLN A 342 -16.98 3.14 4.98
CA GLN A 342 -16.45 2.95 3.64
C GLN A 342 -17.02 1.68 3.02
N VAL A 343 -17.15 1.68 1.69
CA VAL A 343 -17.48 0.43 0.96
C VAL A 343 -16.36 -0.59 1.23
N GLY A 344 -16.76 -1.81 1.54
CA GLY A 344 -15.84 -2.87 1.98
C GLY A 344 -15.73 -3.04 3.49
N ASP A 345 -16.24 -2.10 4.30
CA ASP A 345 -16.32 -2.28 5.76
C ASP A 345 -17.27 -3.43 6.12
N ARG A 346 -16.89 -4.23 7.09
CA ARG A 346 -17.74 -5.27 7.68
C ARG A 346 -18.25 -4.77 9.03
N VAL A 347 -19.52 -4.40 9.06
CA VAL A 347 -20.19 -3.84 10.24
C VAL A 347 -20.79 -4.97 11.07
N MET A 348 -20.42 -5.09 12.34
CA MET A 348 -21.04 -6.04 13.26
C MET A 348 -22.31 -5.43 13.83
N VAL A 349 -23.45 -5.98 13.42
CA VAL A 349 -24.78 -5.53 13.84
C VAL A 349 -25.42 -6.57 14.76
N VAL A 350 -26.03 -6.11 15.83
CA VAL A 350 -26.72 -6.92 16.83
C VAL A 350 -28.16 -6.44 16.94
N GLY A 351 -29.13 -7.36 16.76
CA GLY A 351 -30.54 -7.04 16.80
C GLY A 351 -31.45 -8.24 16.55
N GLN A 352 -32.76 -7.99 16.47
CA GLN A 352 -33.70 -9.00 15.99
C GLN A 352 -33.42 -9.32 14.52
N GLN A 353 -33.66 -10.56 14.12
CA GLN A 353 -33.31 -11.05 12.79
C GLN A 353 -33.86 -10.15 11.67
N ASP A 354 -35.14 -9.79 11.73
CA ASP A 354 -35.79 -8.92 10.72
C ASP A 354 -35.19 -7.51 10.69
N ALA A 355 -34.79 -6.98 11.85
CA ALA A 355 -34.15 -5.68 11.94
C ALA A 355 -32.75 -5.70 11.34
N VAL A 356 -31.99 -6.77 11.59
CA VAL A 356 -30.66 -6.98 11.03
C VAL A 356 -30.74 -7.15 9.50
N GLU A 357 -31.76 -7.82 8.99
CA GLU A 357 -31.99 -7.95 7.54
C GLU A 357 -32.35 -6.62 6.88
N ARG A 358 -33.18 -5.79 7.51
CA ARG A 358 -33.44 -4.43 7.02
C ARG A 358 -32.17 -3.59 6.95
N VAL A 359 -31.33 -3.64 7.99
CA VAL A 359 -30.03 -2.94 8.00
C VAL A 359 -29.09 -3.51 6.94
N ALA A 360 -29.10 -4.83 6.71
CA ALA A 360 -28.36 -5.44 5.59
C ALA A 360 -28.82 -4.89 4.23
N GLY A 361 -30.12 -4.67 4.07
CA GLY A 361 -30.67 -3.99 2.88
C GLY A 361 -30.18 -2.54 2.73
N VAL A 362 -30.04 -1.79 3.83
CA VAL A 362 -29.51 -0.41 3.82
C VAL A 362 -28.04 -0.38 3.46
N LEU A 363 -27.22 -1.24 4.08
CA LEU A 363 -25.77 -1.32 3.85
C LEU A 363 -25.43 -2.01 2.52
N GLY A 364 -26.36 -2.82 2.01
CA GLY A 364 -26.27 -3.52 0.74
C GLY A 364 -25.98 -5.01 0.88
N ASN A 365 -25.02 -5.42 1.68
CA ASN A 365 -24.63 -6.81 2.00
C ASN A 365 -24.61 -7.79 0.80
N GLN A 366 -24.29 -7.30 -0.40
CA GLN A 366 -24.25 -8.09 -1.63
C GLN A 366 -22.81 -8.31 -2.06
N LEU A 367 -22.24 -9.46 -1.71
CA LEU A 367 -20.87 -9.86 -2.16
C LEU A 367 -20.73 -9.74 -3.67
N LYS A 368 -21.72 -10.20 -4.45
CA LYS A 368 -21.71 -10.10 -5.92
C LYS A 368 -21.58 -8.67 -6.45
N ARG A 369 -21.98 -7.65 -5.71
CA ARG A 369 -21.86 -6.26 -6.14
C ARG A 369 -20.45 -5.69 -5.98
N LEU A 370 -19.64 -6.31 -5.13
CA LEU A 370 -18.22 -6.02 -4.97
C LEU A 370 -17.35 -6.78 -5.97
N ASP A 371 -17.88 -7.86 -6.57
CA ASP A 371 -17.16 -8.69 -7.54
C ASP A 371 -17.14 -8.05 -8.94
N THR A 372 -17.99 -7.05 -9.21
CA THR A 372 -17.96 -6.31 -10.47
C THR A 372 -17.05 -5.09 -10.35
N PRO A 373 -15.85 -5.11 -10.97
CA PRO A 373 -14.94 -3.97 -10.95
C PRO A 373 -15.55 -2.79 -11.71
N ASN A 374 -15.43 -1.58 -11.15
CA ASN A 374 -15.87 -0.37 -11.85
C ASN A 374 -14.78 0.08 -12.84
N ILE A 375 -14.84 -0.46 -14.06
CA ILE A 375 -13.90 -0.15 -15.14
C ILE A 375 -13.97 1.34 -15.53
N VAL A 376 -15.16 1.97 -15.46
CA VAL A 376 -15.35 3.37 -15.84
C VAL A 376 -14.46 4.30 -15.01
N THR A 377 -14.41 4.12 -13.70
CA THR A 377 -13.55 4.94 -12.82
C THR A 377 -12.07 4.81 -13.19
N ILE A 378 -11.62 3.61 -13.56
CA ILE A 378 -10.22 3.36 -13.96
C ILE A 378 -9.91 4.12 -15.26
N PHE A 379 -10.73 3.93 -16.31
CA PHE A 379 -10.44 4.53 -17.61
C PHE A 379 -10.65 6.06 -17.64
N VAL A 380 -11.66 6.58 -16.93
CA VAL A 380 -11.82 8.04 -16.74
C VAL A 380 -10.62 8.60 -15.96
N GLY A 381 -10.16 7.91 -14.93
CA GLY A 381 -8.98 8.32 -14.18
C GLY A 381 -7.70 8.30 -15.01
N ILE A 382 -7.48 7.27 -15.83
CA ILE A 382 -6.36 7.20 -16.76
C ILE A 382 -6.44 8.34 -17.78
N PHE A 383 -7.61 8.60 -18.38
CA PHE A 383 -7.82 9.68 -19.32
C PHE A 383 -7.46 11.05 -18.71
N LEU A 384 -7.99 11.37 -17.53
CA LEU A 384 -7.65 12.59 -16.80
C LEU A 384 -6.17 12.64 -16.40
N GLY A 385 -5.58 11.48 -16.07
CA GLY A 385 -4.17 11.35 -15.75
C GLY A 385 -3.27 11.68 -16.95
N ILE A 386 -3.61 11.17 -18.13
CA ILE A 386 -2.87 11.48 -19.38
C ILE A 386 -3.01 12.96 -19.71
N LEU A 387 -4.22 13.53 -19.60
CA LEU A 387 -4.41 14.97 -19.80
C LEU A 387 -3.52 15.80 -18.87
N LEU A 388 -3.53 15.49 -17.57
CA LEU A 388 -2.68 16.17 -16.60
C LEU A 388 -1.19 15.97 -16.87
N GLY A 389 -0.80 14.74 -17.23
CA GLY A 389 0.57 14.36 -17.55
C GLY A 389 1.12 15.05 -18.79
N SER A 390 0.25 15.37 -19.76
CA SER A 390 0.60 16.03 -21.01
C SER A 390 0.67 17.57 -20.91
N LEU A 391 0.20 18.16 -19.79
CA LEU A 391 0.25 19.60 -19.60
C LEU A 391 1.70 20.08 -19.51
N PRO A 392 2.13 21.00 -20.41
CA PRO A 392 3.45 21.59 -20.34
C PRO A 392 3.50 22.63 -19.21
N ILE A 393 4.36 22.43 -18.22
CA ILE A 393 4.57 23.35 -17.09
C ILE A 393 5.90 24.06 -17.33
N ALA A 394 5.84 25.36 -17.58
CA ALA A 394 7.03 26.18 -17.76
C ALA A 394 7.60 26.59 -16.38
N PHE A 395 8.85 26.23 -16.12
CA PHE A 395 9.58 26.69 -14.94
C PHE A 395 10.60 27.76 -15.34
N PRO A 396 10.74 28.83 -14.56
CA PRO A 396 11.75 29.85 -14.80
C PRO A 396 13.16 29.22 -14.79
N GLY A 397 13.93 29.43 -15.86
CA GLY A 397 15.29 28.91 -15.98
C GLY A 397 15.43 27.56 -16.69
N MET A 398 14.32 26.92 -17.10
CA MET A 398 14.37 25.69 -17.92
C MET A 398 14.15 26.00 -19.40
N PRO A 399 14.96 25.42 -20.32
CA PRO A 399 14.85 25.68 -21.76
C PRO A 399 13.61 25.06 -22.39
N THR A 400 13.06 23.99 -21.78
CA THR A 400 11.87 23.27 -22.25
C THR A 400 10.83 23.12 -21.12
N PRO A 401 9.53 23.21 -21.45
CA PRO A 401 8.49 22.98 -20.43
C PRO A 401 8.52 21.51 -19.96
N VAL A 402 8.48 21.32 -18.65
CA VAL A 402 8.45 20.01 -18.01
C VAL A 402 7.02 19.46 -18.04
N LYS A 403 6.86 18.20 -18.39
CA LYS A 403 5.59 17.46 -18.31
C LYS A 403 5.69 16.40 -17.22
N LEU A 404 4.59 16.14 -16.53
CA LEU A 404 4.55 15.02 -15.58
C LEU A 404 4.65 13.65 -16.28
N GLY A 405 4.39 13.62 -17.59
CA GLY A 405 4.49 12.43 -18.42
C GLY A 405 3.40 11.39 -18.15
N LEU A 406 3.53 10.25 -18.84
CA LEU A 406 2.58 9.13 -18.77
C LEU A 406 2.65 8.35 -17.45
N ALA A 407 3.67 8.55 -16.64
CA ALA A 407 3.79 7.97 -15.31
C ALA A 407 3.27 8.92 -14.21
N GLY A 408 3.72 10.19 -14.21
CA GLY A 408 3.42 11.14 -13.13
C GLY A 408 1.98 11.61 -13.12
N GLY A 409 1.41 11.96 -14.29
CA GLY A 409 0.02 12.42 -14.40
C GLY A 409 -0.98 11.38 -13.89
N PRO A 410 -1.00 10.16 -14.41
CA PRO A 410 -1.87 9.09 -13.91
C PRO A 410 -1.69 8.78 -12.43
N LEU A 411 -0.48 8.83 -11.89
CA LEU A 411 -0.23 8.64 -10.47
C LEU A 411 -0.94 9.71 -9.62
N VAL A 412 -0.75 10.97 -9.95
CA VAL A 412 -1.34 12.10 -9.21
C VAL A 412 -2.86 12.01 -9.22
N VAL A 413 -3.45 11.81 -10.42
CA VAL A 413 -4.92 11.68 -10.55
C VAL A 413 -5.44 10.47 -9.80
N ALA A 414 -4.76 9.33 -9.84
CA ALA A 414 -5.15 8.13 -9.11
C ALA A 414 -5.09 8.33 -7.59
N ILE A 415 -4.08 9.02 -7.05
CA ILE A 415 -3.99 9.39 -5.63
C ILE A 415 -5.18 10.28 -5.23
N LEU A 416 -5.51 11.28 -6.04
CA LEU A 416 -6.63 12.20 -5.80
C LEU A 416 -7.97 11.45 -5.87
N ILE A 417 -8.18 10.59 -6.85
CA ILE A 417 -9.37 9.74 -6.97
C ILE A 417 -9.46 8.79 -5.78
N GLY A 418 -8.38 8.13 -5.40
CA GLY A 418 -8.33 7.23 -4.24
C GLY A 418 -8.74 7.92 -2.95
N ARG A 419 -8.41 9.21 -2.79
CA ARG A 419 -8.73 10.01 -1.60
C ARG A 419 -10.10 10.69 -1.66
N PHE A 420 -10.42 11.34 -2.79
CA PHE A 420 -11.55 12.24 -2.92
C PHE A 420 -12.66 11.69 -3.82
N GLY A 421 -12.46 10.56 -4.48
CA GLY A 421 -13.41 9.98 -5.43
C GLY A 421 -14.80 9.74 -4.84
N HIS A 422 -14.89 9.43 -3.54
CA HIS A 422 -16.17 9.29 -2.83
C HIS A 422 -17.01 10.59 -2.83
N LYS A 423 -16.36 11.76 -2.86
CA LYS A 423 -17.04 13.07 -2.93
C LYS A 423 -17.60 13.36 -4.34
N LEU A 424 -17.00 12.75 -5.35
CA LEU A 424 -17.38 12.89 -6.77
C LEU A 424 -18.28 11.75 -7.23
N HIS A 425 -18.84 10.96 -6.30
CA HIS A 425 -19.62 9.75 -6.57
C HIS A 425 -18.90 8.71 -7.46
N LEU A 426 -17.59 8.85 -7.63
CA LEU A 426 -16.78 7.83 -8.28
C LEU A 426 -16.64 6.64 -7.33
N VAL A 427 -17.03 5.46 -7.80
CA VAL A 427 -16.83 4.22 -7.04
C VAL A 427 -15.36 3.84 -7.15
N THR A 428 -14.60 4.21 -6.14
CA THR A 428 -13.15 3.91 -6.04
C THR A 428 -12.87 2.49 -5.56
N TYR A 429 -13.91 1.76 -5.20
CA TYR A 429 -13.79 0.37 -4.77
C TYR A 429 -13.57 -0.51 -6.00
N THR A 430 -12.33 -0.82 -6.23
CA THR A 430 -11.92 -2.01 -6.99
C THR A 430 -11.61 -3.07 -5.94
N THR A 431 -12.05 -4.33 -6.12
CA THR A 431 -11.62 -5.38 -5.20
C THR A 431 -10.10 -5.34 -5.13
N MET A 432 -9.52 -5.47 -3.94
CA MET A 432 -8.05 -5.48 -3.77
C MET A 432 -7.41 -6.45 -4.77
N SER A 433 -8.04 -7.60 -4.99
CA SER A 433 -7.60 -8.63 -5.94
C SER A 433 -7.58 -8.12 -7.39
N ALA A 434 -8.62 -7.40 -7.83
CA ALA A 434 -8.67 -6.86 -9.19
C ALA A 434 -7.63 -5.75 -9.41
N ASN A 435 -7.44 -4.86 -8.43
CA ASN A 435 -6.41 -3.82 -8.52
C ASN A 435 -5.00 -4.41 -8.55
N LEU A 436 -4.74 -5.42 -7.72
CA LEU A 436 -3.46 -6.13 -7.72
C LEU A 436 -3.21 -6.85 -9.05
N MET A 437 -4.23 -7.51 -9.62
CA MET A 437 -4.13 -8.18 -10.91
C MET A 437 -3.83 -7.19 -12.05
N LEU A 438 -4.55 -6.06 -12.11
CA LEU A 438 -4.29 -5.02 -13.12
C LEU A 438 -2.89 -4.41 -12.97
N ARG A 439 -2.46 -4.20 -11.73
CA ARG A 439 -1.10 -3.73 -11.43
C ARG A 439 -0.05 -4.73 -11.91
N GLU A 440 -0.25 -6.02 -11.65
CA GLU A 440 0.68 -7.07 -12.10
C GLU A 440 0.70 -7.19 -13.63
N ILE A 441 -0.44 -7.14 -14.29
CA ILE A 441 -0.49 -7.12 -15.77
C ILE A 441 0.28 -5.92 -16.31
N GLY A 442 0.05 -4.73 -15.76
CA GLY A 442 0.76 -3.52 -16.18
C GLY A 442 2.28 -3.64 -16.03
N ILE A 443 2.77 -4.09 -14.87
CA ILE A 443 4.22 -4.18 -14.63
C ILE A 443 4.89 -5.26 -15.47
N VAL A 444 4.27 -6.42 -15.69
CA VAL A 444 4.89 -7.47 -16.50
C VAL A 444 4.95 -7.10 -17.98
N LEU A 445 3.93 -6.40 -18.51
CA LEU A 445 3.95 -5.86 -19.87
C LEU A 445 5.06 -4.81 -20.03
N PHE A 446 5.18 -3.89 -19.09
CA PHE A 446 6.24 -2.88 -19.07
C PHE A 446 7.63 -3.52 -19.01
N LEU A 447 7.87 -4.43 -18.06
CA LEU A 447 9.17 -5.08 -17.89
C LEU A 447 9.55 -5.98 -19.08
N ALA A 448 8.59 -6.69 -19.67
CA ALA A 448 8.84 -7.50 -20.87
C ALA A 448 9.29 -6.62 -22.04
N SER A 449 8.59 -5.52 -22.32
CA SER A 449 8.96 -4.57 -23.39
C SER A 449 10.36 -4.01 -23.17
N VAL A 450 10.60 -3.46 -21.97
CA VAL A 450 11.90 -2.87 -21.62
C VAL A 450 13.03 -3.90 -21.67
N GLY A 451 12.76 -5.15 -21.26
CA GLY A 451 13.72 -6.24 -21.32
C GLY A 451 14.08 -6.63 -22.77
N ILE A 452 13.07 -6.80 -23.62
CA ILE A 452 13.29 -7.16 -25.05
C ILE A 452 14.11 -6.06 -25.75
N GLU A 453 13.77 -4.77 -25.56
CA GLU A 453 14.51 -3.64 -26.13
C GLU A 453 15.96 -3.59 -25.62
N ALA A 454 16.19 -3.81 -24.33
CA ALA A 454 17.52 -3.80 -23.73
C ALA A 454 18.41 -4.99 -24.13
N GLY A 455 17.79 -6.10 -24.55
CA GLY A 455 18.51 -7.36 -24.81
C GLY A 455 19.53 -7.28 -25.96
N GLU A 456 19.26 -6.49 -26.98
CA GLU A 456 20.14 -6.32 -28.14
C GLU A 456 21.53 -5.79 -27.73
N HIS A 457 21.59 -4.86 -26.79
CA HIS A 457 22.82 -4.21 -26.35
C HIS A 457 23.40 -4.79 -25.05
N PHE A 458 22.73 -5.78 -24.42
CA PHE A 458 23.06 -6.23 -23.07
C PHE A 458 24.48 -6.81 -22.97
N VAL A 459 24.85 -7.75 -23.86
CA VAL A 459 26.18 -8.40 -23.78
C VAL A 459 27.28 -7.38 -24.04
N GLN A 460 27.13 -6.52 -25.03
CA GLN A 460 28.12 -5.52 -25.38
C GLN A 460 28.33 -4.50 -24.23
N THR A 461 27.27 -4.02 -23.63
CA THR A 461 27.35 -2.99 -22.58
C THR A 461 27.72 -3.58 -21.22
N VAL A 462 27.18 -4.77 -20.88
CA VAL A 462 27.28 -5.33 -19.52
C VAL A 462 28.42 -6.35 -19.39
N VAL A 463 28.60 -7.23 -20.38
CA VAL A 463 29.57 -8.32 -20.31
C VAL A 463 30.93 -7.86 -20.86
N GLU A 464 30.96 -7.19 -21.99
CA GLU A 464 32.19 -6.68 -22.63
C GLU A 464 32.57 -5.28 -22.13
N GLY A 465 31.62 -4.50 -21.59
CA GLY A 465 31.80 -3.15 -21.07
C GLY A 465 31.97 -3.10 -19.55
N SER A 466 31.48 -2.01 -18.94
CA SER A 466 31.68 -1.69 -17.52
C SER A 466 30.61 -2.27 -16.58
N GLY A 467 29.90 -3.33 -16.96
CA GLY A 467 28.76 -3.87 -16.21
C GLY A 467 29.05 -4.22 -14.74
N LEU A 468 30.21 -4.81 -14.47
CA LEU A 468 30.63 -5.12 -13.09
C LEU A 468 30.82 -3.84 -12.25
N LEU A 469 31.33 -2.77 -12.86
CA LEU A 469 31.47 -1.46 -12.22
C LEU A 469 30.07 -0.87 -11.91
N TYR A 470 29.11 -0.99 -12.82
CA TYR A 470 27.71 -0.55 -12.64
C TYR A 470 27.03 -1.29 -11.49
N VAL A 471 27.30 -2.58 -11.35
CA VAL A 471 26.84 -3.37 -10.18
C VAL A 471 27.42 -2.81 -8.88
N GLY A 472 28.72 -2.46 -8.85
CA GLY A 472 29.39 -1.81 -7.72
C GLY A 472 28.78 -0.45 -7.37
N TYR A 473 28.55 0.39 -8.39
CA TYR A 473 27.90 1.69 -8.20
C TYR A 473 26.48 1.54 -7.63
N GLY A 474 25.69 0.61 -8.16
CA GLY A 474 24.37 0.29 -7.61
C GLY A 474 24.43 -0.09 -6.13
N PHE A 475 25.37 -0.93 -5.75
CA PHE A 475 25.57 -1.33 -4.36
C PHE A 475 25.90 -0.12 -3.44
N LEU A 476 26.79 0.79 -3.88
CA LEU A 476 27.11 2.00 -3.13
C LEU A 476 25.89 2.93 -2.99
N ILE A 477 25.14 3.14 -4.07
CA ILE A 477 23.91 3.95 -4.09
C ILE A 477 22.87 3.37 -3.14
N THR A 478 22.79 2.05 -2.99
CA THR A 478 21.87 1.40 -2.04
C THR A 478 22.36 1.54 -0.61
N VAL A 479 23.58 1.07 -0.32
CA VAL A 479 24.04 0.80 1.06
C VAL A 479 24.39 2.07 1.82
N ILE A 480 25.08 3.03 1.18
CA ILE A 480 25.55 4.25 1.86
C ILE A 480 24.37 5.04 2.47
N PRO A 481 23.32 5.40 1.70
CA PRO A 481 22.19 6.15 2.25
C PRO A 481 21.44 5.39 3.34
N LEU A 482 21.27 4.08 3.18
CA LEU A 482 20.53 3.26 4.12
C LEU A 482 21.25 3.12 5.46
N LEU A 483 22.57 2.94 5.45
CA LEU A 483 23.34 2.90 6.68
C LEU A 483 23.36 4.25 7.39
N ILE A 484 23.58 5.35 6.66
CA ILE A 484 23.62 6.70 7.26
C ILE A 484 22.28 7.05 7.89
N ILE A 485 21.21 7.01 7.11
CA ILE A 485 19.88 7.41 7.61
C ILE A 485 19.34 6.37 8.60
N GLY A 486 19.62 5.08 8.41
CA GLY A 486 19.24 4.03 9.34
C GLY A 486 19.89 4.21 10.73
N MET A 487 21.15 4.60 10.79
CA MET A 487 21.83 4.95 12.04
C MET A 487 21.24 6.23 12.66
N ILE A 488 20.98 7.28 11.88
CA ILE A 488 20.32 8.50 12.35
C ILE A 488 18.94 8.16 12.93
N ALA A 489 18.15 7.37 12.21
CA ALA A 489 16.83 6.93 12.64
C ALA A 489 16.91 6.17 13.98
N ARG A 490 17.91 5.32 14.15
CA ARG A 490 18.06 4.51 15.36
C ARG A 490 18.62 5.30 16.54
N PHE A 491 19.76 5.98 16.37
CA PHE A 491 20.45 6.65 17.48
C PHE A 491 19.83 8.00 17.85
N TYR A 492 19.49 8.81 16.85
CA TYR A 492 18.99 10.16 17.08
C TYR A 492 17.46 10.20 17.21
N CYS A 493 16.74 9.56 16.27
CA CYS A 493 15.28 9.57 16.27
C CYS A 493 14.66 8.47 17.16
N LYS A 494 15.46 7.53 17.69
CA LYS A 494 15.02 6.40 18.53
C LYS A 494 13.84 5.62 17.91
N VAL A 495 13.89 5.41 16.60
CA VAL A 495 12.86 4.62 15.89
C VAL A 495 13.02 3.16 16.28
N ASN A 496 11.92 2.49 16.63
CA ASN A 496 11.90 1.06 16.88
C ASN A 496 12.45 0.30 15.67
N TYR A 497 13.23 -0.76 15.89
CA TYR A 497 13.91 -1.47 14.81
C TYR A 497 12.94 -2.10 13.81
N PHE A 498 11.82 -2.62 14.25
CA PHE A 498 10.82 -3.21 13.33
C PHE A 498 10.18 -2.15 12.42
N THR A 499 9.86 -0.97 12.98
CA THR A 499 9.41 0.18 12.19
C THR A 499 10.50 0.67 11.23
N LEU A 500 11.77 0.65 11.66
CA LEU A 500 12.92 1.01 10.82
C LEU A 500 13.10 0.06 9.63
N MET A 501 12.91 -1.24 9.82
CA MET A 501 12.91 -2.20 8.70
C MET A 501 11.86 -1.83 7.66
N GLY A 502 10.65 -1.46 8.11
CA GLY A 502 9.57 -0.98 7.25
C GLY A 502 9.90 0.33 6.53
N LEU A 503 10.52 1.28 7.25
CA LEU A 503 11.02 2.54 6.68
C LEU A 503 12.03 2.28 5.53
N ILE A 504 13.01 1.41 5.75
CA ILE A 504 14.03 1.07 4.75
C ILE A 504 13.40 0.38 3.54
N ALA A 505 12.57 -0.64 3.75
CA ALA A 505 11.90 -1.34 2.67
C ALA A 505 10.94 -0.40 1.89
N GLY A 506 10.17 0.45 2.58
CA GLY A 506 9.22 1.38 2.00
C GLY A 506 9.88 2.53 1.24
N SER A 507 10.98 3.08 1.76
CA SER A 507 11.74 4.14 1.08
C SER A 507 12.41 3.65 -0.21
N ASN A 508 12.74 2.37 -0.32
CA ASN A 508 13.26 1.75 -1.53
C ASN A 508 12.18 1.07 -2.38
N THR A 509 10.92 1.14 -1.97
CA THR A 509 9.78 0.51 -2.68
C THR A 509 9.96 -1.00 -2.91
N ASP A 510 10.64 -1.69 -1.96
CA ASP A 510 11.10 -3.07 -2.08
C ASP A 510 10.21 -4.08 -1.31
N PRO A 511 9.29 -4.81 -2.00
CA PRO A 511 8.47 -5.84 -1.39
C PRO A 511 9.26 -7.04 -0.84
N PRO A 512 10.35 -7.51 -1.47
CA PRO A 512 11.23 -8.54 -0.89
C PRO A 512 11.78 -8.16 0.49
N ALA A 513 12.27 -6.94 0.66
CA ALA A 513 12.76 -6.46 1.95
C ALA A 513 11.63 -6.35 2.99
N LEU A 514 10.41 -5.96 2.57
CA LEU A 514 9.24 -5.97 3.46
C LEU A 514 8.89 -7.40 3.89
N ALA A 515 8.92 -8.36 2.97
CA ALA A 515 8.66 -9.76 3.30
C ALA A 515 9.66 -10.30 4.33
N TYR A 516 10.96 -10.00 4.14
CA TYR A 516 12.01 -10.30 5.12
C TYR A 516 11.75 -9.63 6.47
N ALA A 517 11.36 -8.35 6.47
CA ALA A 517 11.08 -7.58 7.67
C ALA A 517 9.90 -8.17 8.46
N ASN A 518 8.78 -8.50 7.80
CA ASN A 518 7.61 -9.11 8.41
C ASN A 518 7.92 -10.51 8.98
N GLN A 519 8.70 -11.32 8.26
CA GLN A 519 9.13 -12.63 8.74
C GLN A 519 10.02 -12.52 9.98
N THR A 520 10.88 -11.50 10.03
CA THR A 520 11.82 -11.29 11.14
C THR A 520 11.13 -10.72 12.39
N SER A 521 10.14 -9.85 12.21
CA SER A 521 9.43 -9.19 13.31
C SER A 521 8.33 -10.06 13.93
N GLY A 522 7.65 -10.86 13.11
CA GLY A 522 6.44 -11.60 13.53
C GLY A 522 5.24 -10.70 13.88
N ASN A 523 5.30 -9.39 13.58
CA ASN A 523 4.24 -8.41 13.86
C ASN A 523 4.07 -7.43 12.68
N ASP A 524 3.08 -6.55 12.76
CA ASP A 524 2.70 -5.63 11.67
C ASP A 524 3.51 -4.33 11.61
N ALA A 525 4.43 -4.08 12.55
CA ALA A 525 5.18 -2.82 12.62
C ALA A 525 5.99 -2.50 11.35
N PRO A 526 6.65 -3.47 10.69
CA PRO A 526 7.30 -3.21 9.41
C PRO A 526 6.31 -2.82 8.30
N ALA A 527 5.15 -3.49 8.23
CA ALA A 527 4.12 -3.18 7.25
C ALA A 527 3.54 -1.78 7.45
N VAL A 528 3.36 -1.35 8.70
CA VAL A 528 2.94 0.02 9.05
C VAL A 528 4.02 1.04 8.67
N GLY A 529 5.28 0.79 9.01
CA GLY A 529 6.41 1.64 8.61
C GLY A 529 6.52 1.80 7.10
N TYR A 530 6.43 0.68 6.38
CA TYR A 530 6.43 0.64 4.91
C TYR A 530 5.29 1.47 4.33
N SER A 531 4.06 1.21 4.73
CA SER A 531 2.87 1.88 4.19
C SER A 531 2.84 3.38 4.49
N THR A 532 3.51 3.81 5.56
CA THR A 532 3.61 5.23 5.93
C THR A 532 4.50 6.02 4.97
N VAL A 533 5.61 5.44 4.52
CA VAL A 533 6.61 6.18 3.71
C VAL A 533 6.51 5.90 2.22
N TYR A 534 6.03 4.72 1.84
CA TYR A 534 5.93 4.27 0.45
C TYR A 534 5.23 5.28 -0.49
N PRO A 535 4.08 5.91 -0.12
CA PRO A 535 3.40 6.84 -1.00
C PRO A 535 4.24 8.05 -1.40
N LEU A 536 4.89 8.67 -0.41
CA LEU A 536 5.72 9.84 -0.63
C LEU A 536 6.99 9.51 -1.42
N THR A 537 7.65 8.41 -1.04
CA THR A 537 8.89 7.99 -1.70
C THR A 537 8.66 7.57 -3.15
N MET A 538 7.56 6.87 -3.42
CA MET A 538 7.17 6.51 -4.78
C MET A 538 6.99 7.77 -5.64
N PHE A 539 6.25 8.76 -5.14
CA PHE A 539 6.04 10.04 -5.82
C PHE A 539 7.37 10.79 -6.09
N LEU A 540 8.20 10.92 -5.05
CA LEU A 540 9.50 11.61 -5.18
C LEU A 540 10.43 10.90 -6.16
N ARG A 541 10.49 9.57 -6.14
CA ARG A 541 11.35 8.82 -7.07
C ARG A 541 10.89 8.95 -8.52
N ILE A 542 9.58 8.91 -8.78
CA ILE A 542 9.05 9.13 -10.13
C ILE A 542 9.47 10.51 -10.66
N LEU A 543 9.37 11.55 -9.84
CA LEU A 543 9.75 12.91 -10.26
C LEU A 543 11.26 13.11 -10.36
N ALA A 544 12.04 12.51 -9.45
CA ALA A 544 13.47 12.78 -9.34
C ALA A 544 14.24 12.45 -10.64
N GLY A 545 14.01 11.29 -11.24
CA GLY A 545 14.72 10.90 -12.46
C GLY A 545 14.35 11.77 -13.66
N GLN A 546 13.07 12.11 -13.80
CA GLN A 546 12.64 13.05 -14.84
C GLN A 546 13.33 14.41 -14.65
N MET A 547 13.34 14.94 -13.40
CA MET A 547 14.00 16.21 -13.12
C MET A 547 15.51 16.17 -13.42
N ILE A 548 16.21 15.12 -13.01
CA ILE A 548 17.65 14.96 -13.28
C ILE A 548 17.92 14.98 -14.78
N LEU A 549 17.22 14.15 -15.55
CA LEU A 549 17.42 14.03 -16.99
C LEU A 549 17.07 15.33 -17.73
N LEU A 550 15.89 15.92 -17.45
CA LEU A 550 15.45 17.13 -18.14
C LEU A 550 16.21 18.41 -17.75
N THR A 551 16.93 18.40 -16.61
CA THR A 551 17.71 19.58 -16.19
C THR A 551 19.20 19.49 -16.53
N MET A 552 19.75 18.28 -16.70
CA MET A 552 21.19 18.08 -16.87
C MET A 552 21.56 17.61 -18.29
N MET A 553 20.58 17.20 -19.10
CA MET A 553 20.72 16.95 -20.54
C MET A 553 20.15 18.10 -21.35
#